data_f308afa2cb433a02e9e5443e83c4651c
#
_entry.id   f308afa2cb433a02e9e5443e83c4651c
#
_cell.length_a   1.000
_cell.length_b   1.000
_cell.length_c   1.000
_cell.angle_alpha   90.00
_cell.angle_beta   90.00
_cell.angle_gamma   90.00
#
_symmetry.space_group_name_H-M   'P 1'
#
loop_
_entity.id
_entity.type
_entity.pdbx_description
1 polymer ?
#
loop_
_entity_poly.entity_id
_entity_poly.type
_entity_poly.pdbx_seq_one_letter_code
_entity_poly.pdbx_strand_id
1 'polypeptide(L)'
;GADPSVGEAAANESRDEIRDALEGADMVFVTLGAGGGTGSGAGHVVAEIARELGILVVGVATRPFSFEGAKRKTNADWAIAQLSRSVDTLITIPNDRLLQTIDRRTPLPETFKIADDVLRQGVQGISELITEHGLINLDFADVKAVMSNAGSALMGIGRASGEDRAAQAAQQAIESPLIEVSIDGARGVLFNVSGGYDMSMSEI
;
A
#
# COMPACT_ATOMS: atom_id res chain seq x y z
N GLY A 1 -9.24 -24.54 2.35
CA GLY A 1 -9.14 -23.08 2.40
C GLY A 1 -7.91 -22.54 1.67
N ALA A 2 -7.86 -21.25 1.50
CA ALA A 2 -6.77 -20.53 0.84
C ALA A 2 -6.55 -20.95 -0.64
N ASP A 3 -7.64 -21.04 -1.39
CA ASP A 3 -7.60 -21.28 -2.83
C ASP A 3 -8.01 -20.00 -3.58
N PRO A 4 -7.06 -19.33 -4.26
CA PRO A 4 -7.35 -18.10 -5.03
C PRO A 4 -8.37 -18.28 -6.14
N SER A 5 -8.48 -19.48 -6.74
CA SER A 5 -9.44 -19.74 -7.82
C SER A 5 -10.89 -19.62 -7.33
N VAL A 6 -11.15 -20.00 -6.09
CA VAL A 6 -12.48 -19.84 -5.47
C VAL A 6 -12.79 -18.38 -5.22
N GLY A 7 -11.82 -17.62 -4.71
CA GLY A 7 -11.98 -16.18 -4.52
C GLY A 7 -12.21 -15.42 -5.82
N GLU A 8 -11.49 -15.77 -6.87
CA GLU A 8 -11.65 -15.20 -8.20
C GLU A 8 -13.04 -15.52 -8.78
N ALA A 9 -13.47 -16.78 -8.71
CA ALA A 9 -14.80 -17.19 -9.19
C ALA A 9 -15.91 -16.44 -8.44
N ALA A 10 -15.81 -16.34 -7.12
CA ALA A 10 -16.79 -15.62 -6.30
C ALA A 10 -16.88 -14.14 -6.68
N ALA A 11 -15.76 -13.46 -6.88
CA ALA A 11 -15.75 -12.07 -7.33
C ALA A 11 -16.35 -11.92 -8.74
N ASN A 12 -16.05 -12.82 -9.64
CA ASN A 12 -16.60 -12.81 -11.00
C ASN A 12 -18.14 -13.03 -11.01
N GLU A 13 -18.66 -13.83 -10.10
CA GLU A 13 -20.13 -14.00 -9.95
C GLU A 13 -20.82 -12.71 -9.49
N SER A 14 -20.11 -11.86 -8.75
CA SER A 14 -20.66 -10.63 -8.16
C SER A 14 -20.15 -9.35 -8.88
N ARG A 15 -19.71 -9.43 -10.12
CA ARG A 15 -19.15 -8.29 -10.86
C ARG A 15 -20.10 -7.09 -10.89
N ASP A 16 -21.38 -7.31 -11.12
CA ASP A 16 -22.37 -6.23 -11.21
C ASP A 16 -22.55 -5.53 -9.86
N GLU A 17 -22.62 -6.29 -8.77
CA GLU A 17 -22.72 -5.74 -7.41
C GLU A 17 -21.47 -4.95 -7.02
N ILE A 18 -20.30 -5.45 -7.39
CA ILE A 18 -19.01 -4.76 -7.16
C ILE A 18 -18.99 -3.45 -7.96
N ARG A 19 -19.39 -3.51 -9.23
CA ARG A 19 -19.47 -2.33 -10.09
C ARG A 19 -20.37 -1.27 -9.50
N ASP A 20 -21.59 -1.64 -9.06
CA ASP A 20 -22.54 -0.73 -8.45
C ASP A 20 -21.98 -0.08 -7.17
N ALA A 21 -21.25 -0.85 -6.36
CA ALA A 21 -20.60 -0.34 -5.16
C ALA A 21 -19.46 0.65 -5.44
N LEU A 22 -18.80 0.52 -6.56
CA LEU A 22 -17.64 1.38 -6.94
C LEU A 22 -18.06 2.61 -7.74
N GLU A 23 -19.26 2.62 -8.30
CA GLU A 23 -19.71 3.68 -9.18
C GLU A 23 -19.71 5.04 -8.50
N GLY A 24 -19.18 6.05 -9.18
CA GLY A 24 -19.07 7.41 -8.65
C GLY A 24 -17.80 7.68 -7.83
N ALA A 25 -16.96 6.68 -7.57
CA ALA A 25 -15.68 6.90 -6.92
C ALA A 25 -14.66 7.50 -7.88
N ASP A 26 -13.82 8.41 -7.39
CA ASP A 26 -12.69 8.96 -8.14
C ASP A 26 -11.42 8.14 -7.96
N MET A 27 -11.26 7.51 -6.80
CA MET A 27 -10.12 6.70 -6.42
C MET A 27 -10.56 5.52 -5.56
N VAL A 28 -9.94 4.38 -5.77
CA VAL A 28 -10.18 3.15 -5.00
C VAL A 28 -8.86 2.56 -4.55
N PHE A 29 -8.78 2.23 -3.27
CA PHE A 29 -7.71 1.40 -2.73
C PHE A 29 -8.16 -0.06 -2.72
N VAL A 30 -7.39 -0.92 -3.35
CA VAL A 30 -7.55 -2.37 -3.24
C VAL A 30 -6.47 -2.89 -2.32
N THR A 31 -6.84 -3.21 -1.08
CA THR A 31 -5.90 -3.67 -0.06
C THR A 31 -6.10 -5.13 0.26
N LEU A 32 -5.00 -5.88 0.30
CA LEU A 32 -5.08 -7.31 0.61
C LEU A 32 -3.79 -7.85 1.21
N GLY A 33 -3.94 -8.91 1.99
CA GLY A 33 -2.84 -9.79 2.33
C GLY A 33 -2.70 -10.86 1.25
N ALA A 34 -1.62 -10.78 0.47
CA ALA A 34 -1.37 -11.78 -0.56
C ALA A 34 -0.99 -13.12 0.06
N GLY A 35 -1.46 -14.21 -0.53
CA GLY A 35 -1.20 -15.58 -0.08
C GLY A 35 -2.43 -16.34 0.41
N GLY A 36 -3.50 -15.64 0.80
CA GLY A 36 -4.80 -16.23 1.11
C GLY A 36 -5.62 -16.57 -0.13
N GLY A 37 -6.84 -17.05 0.08
CA GLY A 37 -7.77 -17.37 -1.01
C GLY A 37 -8.56 -16.15 -1.50
N THR A 38 -9.21 -15.45 -0.58
CA THR A 38 -10.12 -14.35 -0.90
C THR A 38 -9.38 -13.16 -1.50
N GLY A 39 -8.44 -12.57 -0.75
CA GLY A 39 -7.68 -11.40 -1.23
C GLY A 39 -6.90 -11.69 -2.50
N SER A 40 -6.20 -12.83 -2.53
CA SER A 40 -5.41 -13.24 -3.70
C SER A 40 -6.26 -13.49 -4.95
N GLY A 41 -7.46 -14.04 -4.78
CA GLY A 41 -8.35 -14.36 -5.89
C GLY A 41 -9.21 -13.20 -6.36
N ALA A 42 -9.79 -12.46 -5.43
CA ALA A 42 -10.76 -11.40 -5.73
C ALA A 42 -10.14 -10.04 -6.02
N GLY A 43 -8.95 -9.75 -5.48
CA GLY A 43 -8.38 -8.41 -5.51
C GLY A 43 -8.23 -7.83 -6.91
N HIS A 44 -7.67 -8.59 -7.83
CA HIS A 44 -7.49 -8.13 -9.22
C HIS A 44 -8.82 -7.97 -9.97
N VAL A 45 -9.84 -8.75 -9.64
CA VAL A 45 -11.17 -8.62 -10.25
C VAL A 45 -11.80 -7.28 -9.85
N VAL A 46 -11.76 -6.94 -8.58
CA VAL A 46 -12.24 -5.63 -8.09
C VAL A 46 -11.46 -4.48 -8.73
N ALA A 47 -10.15 -4.59 -8.79
CA ALA A 47 -9.29 -3.59 -9.42
C ALA A 47 -9.62 -3.40 -10.91
N GLU A 48 -9.81 -4.48 -11.64
CA GLU A 48 -10.19 -4.47 -13.06
C GLU A 48 -11.53 -3.75 -13.28
N ILE A 49 -12.53 -4.05 -12.48
CA ILE A 49 -13.84 -3.40 -12.55
C ILE A 49 -13.71 -1.89 -12.29
N ALA A 50 -12.95 -1.50 -11.28
CA ALA A 50 -12.70 -0.09 -10.98
C ALA A 50 -12.02 0.64 -12.14
N ARG A 51 -11.04 0.02 -12.79
CA ARG A 51 -10.38 0.61 -13.97
C ARG A 51 -11.30 0.72 -15.16
N GLU A 52 -12.16 -0.25 -15.40
CA GLU A 52 -13.18 -0.18 -16.45
C GLU A 52 -14.14 1.02 -16.27
N LEU A 53 -14.38 1.41 -15.02
CA LEU A 53 -15.17 2.60 -14.67
C LEU A 53 -14.38 3.92 -14.75
N GLY A 54 -13.11 3.89 -15.13
CA GLY A 54 -12.25 5.07 -15.20
C GLY A 54 -11.75 5.60 -13.84
N ILE A 55 -11.83 4.79 -12.80
CA ILE A 55 -11.39 5.12 -11.45
C ILE A 55 -9.89 4.93 -11.34
N LEU A 56 -9.21 5.83 -10.61
CA LEU A 56 -7.81 5.64 -10.23
C LEU A 56 -7.72 4.50 -9.19
N VAL A 57 -6.97 3.45 -9.51
CA VAL A 57 -6.84 2.27 -8.65
C VAL A 57 -5.44 2.14 -8.10
N VAL A 58 -5.32 2.17 -6.78
CA VAL A 58 -4.08 1.93 -6.04
C VAL A 58 -4.20 0.60 -5.30
N GLY A 59 -3.37 -0.34 -5.68
CA GLY A 59 -3.23 -1.61 -4.97
C GLY A 59 -2.20 -1.50 -3.86
N VAL A 60 -2.52 -2.04 -2.68
CA VAL A 60 -1.59 -2.17 -1.57
C VAL A 60 -1.66 -3.61 -1.06
N ALA A 61 -0.61 -4.36 -1.24
CA ALA A 61 -0.57 -5.78 -0.90
C ALA A 61 0.61 -6.10 0.00
N THR A 62 0.36 -6.88 1.04
CA THR A 62 1.43 -7.43 1.88
C THR A 62 1.87 -8.79 1.34
N ARG A 63 3.20 -9.00 1.26
CA ARG A 63 3.76 -10.33 1.02
C ARG A 63 3.81 -11.09 2.34
N PRO A 64 3.45 -12.39 2.36
CA PRO A 64 3.44 -13.17 3.59
C PRO A 64 4.85 -13.31 4.17
N PHE A 65 4.90 -13.52 5.49
CA PHE A 65 6.14 -13.93 6.14
C PHE A 65 6.59 -15.30 5.62
N SER A 66 7.90 -15.53 5.54
CA SER A 66 8.47 -16.79 5.07
C SER A 66 7.98 -18.00 5.89
N PHE A 67 7.75 -17.81 7.19
CA PHE A 67 7.25 -18.88 8.06
C PHE A 67 5.81 -19.31 7.77
N GLU A 68 5.05 -18.54 7.00
CA GLU A 68 3.68 -18.90 6.59
C GLU A 68 3.64 -20.02 5.55
N GLY A 69 4.78 -20.32 4.93
CA GLY A 69 4.98 -21.50 4.10
C GLY A 69 4.92 -21.25 2.59
N ALA A 70 5.40 -22.24 1.84
CA ALA A 70 5.58 -22.16 0.40
C ALA A 70 4.26 -21.97 -0.38
N LYS A 71 3.18 -22.57 0.09
CA LYS A 71 1.87 -22.43 -0.55
C LYS A 71 1.39 -20.98 -0.54
N ARG A 72 1.54 -20.30 0.62
CA ARG A 72 1.19 -18.88 0.72
C ARG A 72 2.07 -18.00 -0.15
N LYS A 73 3.35 -18.32 -0.23
CA LYS A 73 4.28 -17.61 -1.12
C LYS A 73 3.86 -17.75 -2.59
N THR A 74 3.55 -18.96 -3.03
CA THR A 74 3.10 -19.20 -4.42
C THR A 74 1.80 -18.46 -4.73
N ASN A 75 0.83 -18.52 -3.83
CA ASN A 75 -0.42 -17.78 -3.98
C ASN A 75 -0.18 -16.25 -4.02
N ALA A 76 0.73 -15.75 -3.19
CA ALA A 76 1.07 -14.33 -3.15
C ALA A 76 1.74 -13.86 -4.44
N ASP A 77 2.68 -14.61 -4.97
CA ASP A 77 3.36 -14.29 -6.23
C ASP A 77 2.37 -14.23 -7.39
N TRP A 78 1.44 -15.18 -7.46
CA TRP A 78 0.37 -15.15 -8.43
C TRP A 78 -0.56 -13.95 -8.26
N ALA A 79 -1.02 -13.69 -7.03
CA ALA A 79 -1.93 -12.58 -6.73
C ALA A 79 -1.32 -11.22 -7.09
N ILE A 80 -0.05 -11.00 -6.75
CA ILE A 80 0.66 -9.76 -7.03
C ILE A 80 0.86 -9.58 -8.53
N ALA A 81 1.17 -10.65 -9.27
CA ALA A 81 1.27 -10.62 -10.72
C ALA A 81 -0.07 -10.24 -11.39
N GLN A 82 -1.18 -10.79 -10.92
CA GLN A 82 -2.51 -10.43 -11.41
C GLN A 82 -2.87 -8.98 -11.04
N LEU A 83 -2.67 -8.59 -9.79
CA LEU A 83 -2.99 -7.26 -9.31
C LEU A 83 -2.18 -6.18 -10.04
N SER A 84 -0.91 -6.41 -10.32
CA SER A 84 -0.05 -5.45 -11.02
C SER A 84 -0.55 -5.07 -12.41
N ARG A 85 -1.27 -5.97 -13.07
CA ARG A 85 -1.89 -5.72 -14.39
C ARG A 85 -3.21 -4.96 -14.31
N SER A 86 -3.81 -4.95 -13.13
CA SER A 86 -5.18 -4.48 -12.91
C SER A 86 -5.26 -3.16 -12.14
N VAL A 87 -4.13 -2.62 -11.69
CA VAL A 87 -4.05 -1.36 -10.93
C VAL A 87 -3.23 -0.32 -11.68
N ASP A 88 -3.41 0.95 -11.34
CA ASP A 88 -2.55 2.03 -11.81
C ASP A 88 -1.20 2.03 -11.08
N THR A 89 -1.24 1.88 -9.78
CA THR A 89 -0.07 1.84 -8.91
C THR A 89 -0.19 0.65 -7.96
N LEU A 90 0.86 -0.15 -7.84
CA LEU A 90 0.95 -1.24 -6.88
C LEU A 90 2.05 -0.99 -5.88
N ILE A 91 1.67 -0.91 -4.61
CA ILE A 91 2.59 -0.86 -3.48
C ILE A 91 2.61 -2.25 -2.85
N THR A 92 3.77 -2.87 -2.78
CA THR A 92 3.97 -4.14 -2.08
C THR A 92 4.71 -3.91 -0.77
N ILE A 93 4.21 -4.53 0.30
CA ILE A 93 4.81 -4.45 1.63
C ILE A 93 5.35 -5.84 1.98
N PRO A 94 6.69 -6.00 2.02
CA PRO A 94 7.30 -7.28 2.34
C PRO A 94 7.31 -7.50 3.86
N ASN A 95 6.42 -8.36 4.36
CA ASN A 95 6.32 -8.62 5.80
C ASN A 95 7.64 -9.09 6.42
N ASP A 96 8.44 -9.88 5.70
CA ASP A 96 9.74 -10.34 6.19
C ASP A 96 10.69 -9.19 6.56
N ARG A 97 10.59 -8.06 5.84
CA ARG A 97 11.38 -6.87 6.14
C ARG A 97 11.02 -6.24 7.48
N LEU A 98 9.77 -6.39 7.92
CA LEU A 98 9.32 -5.90 9.22
C LEU A 98 9.98 -6.65 10.37
N LEU A 99 10.39 -7.90 10.16
CA LEU A 99 11.12 -8.68 11.18
C LEU A 99 12.47 -8.07 11.56
N GLN A 100 13.04 -7.20 10.73
CA GLN A 100 14.27 -6.49 11.02
C GLN A 100 14.08 -5.40 12.11
N THR A 101 12.84 -4.92 12.28
CA THR A 101 12.47 -3.85 13.21
C THR A 101 11.74 -4.35 14.45
N ILE A 102 11.36 -5.63 14.47
CA ILE A 102 10.58 -6.26 15.54
C ILE A 102 11.52 -7.06 16.46
N ASP A 103 11.34 -6.95 17.79
CA ASP A 103 12.05 -7.78 18.76
C ASP A 103 11.71 -9.25 18.53
N ARG A 104 12.72 -10.11 18.50
CA ARG A 104 12.57 -11.57 18.32
C ARG A 104 11.68 -12.23 19.36
N ARG A 105 11.45 -11.57 20.50
CA ARG A 105 10.58 -12.04 21.58
C ARG A 105 9.14 -11.60 21.42
N THR A 106 8.83 -10.81 20.39
CA THR A 106 7.47 -10.34 20.12
C THR A 106 6.56 -11.52 19.83
N PRO A 107 5.42 -11.68 20.51
CA PRO A 107 4.46 -12.73 20.24
C PRO A 107 3.94 -12.69 18.81
N LEU A 108 3.67 -13.85 18.23
CA LEU A 108 3.20 -13.97 16.84
C LEU A 108 1.95 -13.11 16.53
N PRO A 109 0.91 -13.07 17.39
CA PRO A 109 -0.23 -12.19 17.13
C PRO A 109 0.11 -10.71 17.05
N GLU A 110 1.08 -10.25 17.84
CA GLU A 110 1.56 -8.86 17.78
C GLU A 110 2.35 -8.60 16.50
N THR A 111 3.12 -9.56 16.02
CA THR A 111 3.85 -9.47 14.76
C THR A 111 2.88 -9.24 13.59
N PHE A 112 1.76 -9.97 13.55
CA PHE A 112 0.72 -9.74 12.54
C PHE A 112 0.04 -8.38 12.68
N LYS A 113 -0.21 -7.89 13.91
CA LYS A 113 -0.75 -6.56 14.12
C LYS A 113 0.18 -5.45 13.62
N ILE A 114 1.48 -5.62 13.77
CA ILE A 114 2.47 -4.66 13.24
C ILE A 114 2.40 -4.62 11.71
N ALA A 115 2.28 -5.78 11.05
CA ALA A 115 2.11 -5.85 9.61
C ALA A 115 0.80 -5.17 9.16
N ASP A 116 -0.30 -5.41 9.86
CA ASP A 116 -1.58 -4.76 9.60
C ASP A 116 -1.51 -3.24 9.78
N ASP A 117 -0.80 -2.78 10.82
CA ASP A 117 -0.63 -1.34 11.08
C ASP A 117 0.21 -0.65 10.00
N VAL A 118 1.22 -1.31 9.48
CA VAL A 118 2.01 -0.78 8.35
C VAL A 118 1.15 -0.63 7.11
N LEU A 119 0.31 -1.63 6.80
CA LEU A 119 -0.65 -1.56 5.69
C LEU A 119 -1.62 -0.38 5.88
N ARG A 120 -2.17 -0.25 7.09
CA ARG A 120 -3.04 0.87 7.46
C ARG A 120 -2.35 2.22 7.26
N GLN A 121 -1.13 2.37 7.73
CA GLN A 121 -0.35 3.61 7.58
C GLN A 121 -0.10 3.94 6.10
N GLY A 122 0.15 2.95 5.27
CA GLY A 122 0.33 3.15 3.84
C GLY A 122 -0.91 3.71 3.15
N VAL A 123 -2.07 3.12 3.42
CA VAL A 123 -3.35 3.59 2.88
C VAL A 123 -3.70 4.97 3.43
N GLN A 124 -3.56 5.16 4.73
CA GLN A 124 -3.84 6.43 5.40
C GLN A 124 -2.95 7.55 4.89
N GLY A 125 -1.65 7.31 4.73
CA GLY A 125 -0.69 8.30 4.26
C GLY A 125 -1.04 8.84 2.86
N ILE A 126 -1.48 7.99 1.95
CA ILE A 126 -1.92 8.40 0.61
C ILE A 126 -3.29 9.11 0.69
N SER A 127 -4.22 8.55 1.45
CA SER A 127 -5.57 9.10 1.61
C SER A 127 -5.54 10.50 2.21
N GLU A 128 -4.74 10.73 3.22
CA GLU A 128 -4.59 12.03 3.90
C GLU A 128 -4.06 13.12 2.99
N LEU A 129 -3.25 12.80 1.97
CA LEU A 129 -2.83 13.77 0.95
C LEU A 129 -4.02 14.43 0.25
N ILE A 130 -5.14 13.75 0.18
CA ILE A 130 -6.35 14.19 -0.52
C ILE A 130 -7.39 14.72 0.45
N THR A 131 -7.57 14.06 1.60
CA THR A 131 -8.68 14.31 2.53
C THR A 131 -8.36 15.32 3.63
N GLU A 132 -7.09 15.45 4.02
CA GLU A 132 -6.68 16.34 5.10
C GLU A 132 -6.20 17.69 4.57
N HIS A 133 -6.67 18.77 5.19
CA HIS A 133 -6.22 20.12 4.88
C HIS A 133 -4.99 20.42 5.73
N GLY A 134 -3.85 20.57 5.04
CA GLY A 134 -2.59 21.02 5.64
C GLY A 134 -2.24 22.46 5.23
N LEU A 135 -1.03 22.86 5.54
CA LEU A 135 -0.48 24.16 5.11
C LEU A 135 -0.24 24.20 3.59
N ILE A 136 0.17 23.07 3.03
CA ILE A 136 0.36 22.85 1.60
C ILE A 136 -0.51 21.67 1.21
N ASN A 137 -1.37 21.86 0.24
CA ASN A 137 -2.32 20.83 -0.19
C ASN A 137 -2.06 20.44 -1.64
N LEU A 138 -2.24 19.14 -1.91
CA LEU A 138 -2.33 18.60 -3.27
C LEU A 138 -3.80 18.47 -3.65
N ASP A 139 -4.14 18.80 -4.87
CA ASP A 139 -5.45 18.41 -5.38
C ASP A 139 -5.41 16.98 -5.95
N PHE A 140 -6.58 16.42 -6.18
CA PHE A 140 -6.68 15.06 -6.69
C PHE A 140 -6.04 14.90 -8.08
N ALA A 141 -6.05 15.97 -8.90
CA ALA A 141 -5.44 15.91 -10.23
C ALA A 141 -3.93 15.70 -10.15
N ASP A 142 -3.25 16.31 -9.18
CA ASP A 142 -1.81 16.11 -8.97
C ASP A 142 -1.49 14.68 -8.54
N VAL A 143 -2.26 14.14 -7.60
CA VAL A 143 -2.12 12.74 -7.15
C VAL A 143 -2.36 11.78 -8.33
N LYS A 144 -3.41 12.01 -9.09
CA LYS A 144 -3.74 11.21 -10.28
C LYS A 144 -2.64 11.27 -11.34
N ALA A 145 -2.05 12.44 -11.57
CA ALA A 145 -0.96 12.61 -12.53
C ALA A 145 0.28 11.76 -12.18
N VAL A 146 0.60 11.65 -10.88
CA VAL A 146 1.74 10.85 -10.42
C VAL A 146 1.42 9.35 -10.41
N MET A 147 0.21 8.97 -10.04
CA MET A 147 -0.15 7.58 -9.77
C MET A 147 -0.80 6.84 -10.94
N SER A 148 -1.34 7.54 -11.95
CA SER A 148 -1.94 6.88 -13.12
C SER A 148 -0.89 6.10 -13.91
N ASN A 149 -1.14 4.81 -14.14
CA ASN A 149 -0.26 3.91 -14.88
C ASN A 149 1.21 3.95 -14.41
N ALA A 150 1.42 4.17 -13.12
CA ALA A 150 2.75 4.31 -12.55
C ALA A 150 3.47 2.96 -12.36
N GLY A 151 2.73 1.87 -12.27
CA GLY A 151 3.29 0.54 -12.05
C GLY A 151 3.66 0.30 -10.59
N SER A 152 4.81 -0.31 -10.34
CA SER A 152 5.28 -0.59 -8.98
C SER A 152 5.72 0.68 -8.26
N ALA A 153 5.33 0.79 -7.00
CA ALA A 153 5.74 1.87 -6.12
C ALA A 153 6.32 1.32 -4.82
N LEU A 154 7.15 2.13 -4.20
CA LEU A 154 7.76 1.84 -2.90
C LEU A 154 7.23 2.84 -1.88
N MET A 155 7.14 2.42 -0.64
CA MET A 155 6.70 3.24 0.48
C MET A 155 7.73 3.19 1.59
N GLY A 156 8.05 4.34 2.15
CA GLY A 156 8.88 4.45 3.34
C GLY A 156 8.21 5.37 4.36
N ILE A 157 8.43 5.09 5.63
CA ILE A 157 7.90 5.86 6.75
C ILE A 157 9.05 6.20 7.68
N GLY A 158 9.16 7.47 8.05
CA GLY A 158 10.12 7.93 9.05
C GLY A 158 9.45 8.77 10.13
N ARG A 159 9.91 8.62 11.37
CA ARG A 159 9.44 9.40 12.51
C ARG A 159 10.64 9.82 13.35
N ALA A 160 10.67 11.07 13.75
CA ALA A 160 11.71 11.60 14.61
C ALA A 160 11.17 12.72 15.49
N SER A 161 11.89 13.01 16.57
CA SER A 161 11.61 14.11 17.48
C SER A 161 12.93 14.74 17.95
N GLY A 162 12.84 15.96 18.43
CA GLY A 162 14.02 16.70 18.92
C GLY A 162 14.71 17.50 17.82
N GLU A 163 15.99 17.75 18.01
CA GLU A 163 16.82 18.51 17.06
C GLU A 163 16.99 17.75 15.74
N ASP A 164 16.94 18.46 14.60
CA ASP A 164 17.03 17.88 13.25
C ASP A 164 15.97 16.80 12.94
N ARG A 165 14.82 16.85 13.61
CA ARG A 165 13.75 15.85 13.50
C ARG A 165 13.26 15.63 12.07
N ALA A 166 13.11 16.68 11.27
CA ALA A 166 12.65 16.56 9.88
C ALA A 166 13.66 15.83 8.99
N ALA A 167 14.93 16.18 9.08
CA ALA A 167 16.00 15.50 8.37
C ALA A 167 16.13 14.03 8.79
N GLN A 168 16.05 13.76 10.09
CA GLN A 168 16.09 12.40 10.63
C GLN A 168 14.90 11.56 10.15
N ALA A 169 13.68 12.12 10.17
CA ALA A 169 12.50 11.43 9.69
C ALA A 169 12.58 11.13 8.19
N ALA A 170 13.04 12.10 7.39
CA ALA A 170 13.25 11.91 5.95
C ALA A 170 14.27 10.81 5.67
N GLN A 171 15.40 10.81 6.38
CA GLN A 171 16.42 9.79 6.27
C GLN A 171 15.85 8.39 6.59
N GLN A 172 15.10 8.26 7.68
CA GLN A 172 14.45 7.01 8.05
C GLN A 172 13.44 6.55 6.99
N ALA A 173 12.68 7.47 6.37
CA ALA A 173 11.75 7.12 5.32
C ALA A 173 12.45 6.55 4.09
N ILE A 174 13.57 7.15 3.67
CA ILE A 174 14.37 6.71 2.52
C ILE A 174 15.05 5.36 2.81
N GLU A 175 15.53 5.16 4.02
CA GLU A 175 16.22 3.95 4.47
C GLU A 175 15.26 2.90 5.04
N SER A 176 13.95 3.11 4.92
CA SER A 176 12.95 2.19 5.47
C SER A 176 13.17 0.76 4.98
N PRO A 177 13.09 -0.26 5.88
CA PRO A 177 13.12 -1.67 5.49
C PRO A 177 12.02 -2.07 4.51
N LEU A 178 10.94 -1.29 4.41
CA LEU A 178 9.86 -1.48 3.44
C LEU A 178 10.31 -1.22 1.99
N ILE A 179 11.40 -0.47 1.80
CA ILE A 179 11.98 -0.21 0.49
C ILE A 179 12.97 -1.31 0.18
N GLU A 180 12.60 -2.22 -0.72
CA GLU A 180 13.41 -3.39 -1.11
C GLU A 180 14.56 -3.04 -2.07
N VAL A 181 14.40 -1.95 -2.82
CA VAL A 181 15.37 -1.49 -3.83
C VAL A 181 15.63 0.00 -3.64
N SER A 182 16.70 0.51 -4.25
CA SER A 182 16.98 1.94 -4.23
C SER A 182 15.83 2.74 -4.84
N ILE A 183 15.56 3.92 -4.28
CA ILE A 183 14.65 4.91 -4.86
C ILE A 183 15.27 5.67 -6.04
N ASP A 184 16.54 5.41 -6.33
CA ASP A 184 17.25 6.04 -7.45
C ASP A 184 16.53 5.74 -8.76
N GLY A 185 16.26 6.78 -9.53
CA GLY A 185 15.54 6.66 -10.79
C GLY A 185 14.02 6.67 -10.66
N ALA A 186 13.48 6.91 -9.48
CA ALA A 186 12.05 7.13 -9.31
C ALA A 186 11.60 8.33 -10.14
N ARG A 187 10.52 8.17 -10.91
CA ARG A 187 9.99 9.21 -11.81
C ARG A 187 8.98 10.12 -11.14
N GLY A 188 8.27 9.59 -10.16
CA GLY A 188 7.29 10.32 -9.37
C GLY A 188 7.54 10.07 -7.90
N VAL A 189 7.41 11.10 -7.10
CA VAL A 189 7.52 11.03 -5.65
C VAL A 189 6.36 11.78 -5.03
N LEU A 190 5.64 11.12 -4.14
CA LEU A 190 4.69 11.74 -3.24
C LEU A 190 5.25 11.67 -1.84
N PHE A 191 5.28 12.78 -1.15
CA PHE A 191 5.67 12.78 0.26
C PHE A 191 4.69 13.59 1.09
N ASN A 192 4.47 13.12 2.31
CA ASN A 192 3.66 13.78 3.31
C ASN A 192 4.53 14.07 4.53
N VAL A 193 4.50 15.30 4.98
CA VAL A 193 5.17 15.75 6.21
C VAL A 193 4.11 16.17 7.20
N SER A 194 4.07 15.48 8.33
CA SER A 194 3.15 15.78 9.43
C SER A 194 3.94 16.10 10.69
N GLY A 195 3.59 17.18 11.37
CA GLY A 195 4.25 17.60 12.60
C GLY A 195 3.31 18.35 13.52
N GLY A 196 3.80 18.66 14.73
CA GLY A 196 3.09 19.50 15.68
C GLY A 196 3.04 20.97 15.21
N TYR A 197 2.28 21.78 15.96
CA TYR A 197 2.16 23.22 15.70
C TYR A 197 3.49 23.98 15.89
N ASP A 198 4.47 23.36 16.49
CA ASP A 198 5.83 23.86 16.70
C ASP A 198 6.77 23.63 15.51
N MET A 199 6.30 22.99 14.45
CA MET A 199 7.11 22.74 13.24
C MET A 199 7.34 24.04 12.47
N SER A 200 8.60 24.38 12.26
CA SER A 200 9.00 25.61 11.55
C SER A 200 9.17 25.38 10.05
N MET A 201 9.05 26.46 9.29
CA MET A 201 9.30 26.41 7.82
C MET A 201 10.74 26.03 7.48
N SER A 202 11.68 26.31 8.35
CA SER A 202 13.09 25.97 8.12
C SER A 202 13.42 24.49 8.34
N GLU A 203 12.51 23.73 8.95
CA GLU A 203 12.65 22.30 9.13
C GLU A 203 12.23 21.51 7.88
N ILE A 204 11.39 22.07 7.04
CA ILE A 204 10.85 21.45 5.84
C ILE A 204 11.73 21.75 4.63
#